data_df2638c3b1703efe0970709d9ba3e212
#
_entry.id   df2638c3b1703efe0970709d9ba3e212
#
_cell.length_a   1.000
_cell.length_b   1.000
_cell.length_c   1.000
_cell.angle_alpha   90.00
_cell.angle_beta   90.00
_cell.angle_gamma   90.00
#
_symmetry.space_group_name_H-M   'P 1'
#
loop_
_entity.id
_entity.type
_entity.pdbx_description
1 polymer ?
#
loop_
_entity_poly.entity_id
_entity_poly.type
_entity_poly.pdbx_seq_one_letter_code
_entity_poly.pdbx_strand_id
1 'polypeptide(L)'
;MGWRTVLISGRAKLDLKLNNLVIRKEEIVKIHIPEIAVLIIDSTMVSFTTALIEKLIAEKVKIIFCGKDHNTIGEIVNYYNKHNSPLMIRKQISWENNAKQKVCQEITKEKINRQAKLLEFIGNENANLLQEYKSQVQVGDVTNREGHAAKVYFNSLFGKNFSRSQDNPTNAMLNFGYSILLSIFTREITSSGYLTQLGIFHENQFNYYNLSSDLMEPLRPMIDNIVYFYEPEKFEKEEKIAILKIMDEEVFVGKTRYTLLNAVNEYCKSVFLALEKGEEQLIKFIDYEL
;
A
#
# COMPACT_ATOMS: atom_id res chain seq x y z
N MET A 1 10.74 4.32 -14.85
CA MET A 1 10.71 3.52 -13.59
C MET A 1 10.37 2.09 -13.94
N GLY A 2 10.91 1.13 -13.17
CA GLY A 2 10.55 -0.28 -13.34
C GLY A 2 9.05 -0.51 -13.15
N TRP A 3 8.52 -1.52 -13.80
CA TRP A 3 7.10 -1.87 -13.81
C TRP A 3 6.84 -3.31 -13.31
N ARG A 4 7.89 -4.13 -13.27
CA ARG A 4 7.78 -5.56 -12.98
C ARG A 4 7.91 -5.86 -11.49
N THR A 5 6.99 -6.66 -10.94
CA THR A 5 7.12 -7.26 -9.62
C THR A 5 7.76 -8.65 -9.71
N VAL A 6 8.75 -8.91 -8.86
CA VAL A 6 9.48 -10.18 -8.82
C VAL A 6 9.31 -10.80 -7.43
N LEU A 7 8.71 -12.01 -7.38
CA LEU A 7 8.54 -12.79 -6.15
C LEU A 7 9.53 -13.95 -6.10
N ILE A 8 10.32 -14.04 -5.04
CA ILE A 8 11.22 -15.16 -4.75
C ILE A 8 10.64 -16.00 -3.61
N SER A 9 9.86 -17.03 -3.95
CA SER A 9 9.09 -17.85 -3.00
C SER A 9 9.78 -19.15 -2.56
N GLY A 10 11.09 -19.29 -2.73
CA GLY A 10 11.81 -20.51 -2.33
C GLY A 10 13.32 -20.31 -2.34
N ARG A 11 14.07 -21.39 -2.05
CA ARG A 11 15.54 -21.35 -2.04
C ARG A 11 16.07 -20.82 -3.37
N ALA A 12 16.92 -19.80 -3.31
CA ALA A 12 17.54 -19.19 -4.49
C ALA A 12 18.84 -18.50 -4.14
N LYS A 13 19.74 -18.42 -5.14
CA LYS A 13 20.88 -17.49 -5.10
C LYS A 13 20.64 -16.37 -6.10
N LEU A 14 20.77 -15.13 -5.64
CA LEU A 14 20.57 -13.92 -6.43
C LEU A 14 21.91 -13.27 -6.72
N ASP A 15 22.27 -13.13 -7.99
CA ASP A 15 23.52 -12.53 -8.46
C ASP A 15 23.26 -11.32 -9.36
N LEU A 16 24.20 -10.38 -9.39
CA LEU A 16 24.25 -9.31 -10.39
C LEU A 16 25.12 -9.76 -11.58
N LYS A 17 24.59 -9.72 -12.81
CA LYS A 17 25.38 -9.93 -14.02
C LYS A 17 24.88 -9.07 -15.18
N LEU A 18 25.74 -8.24 -15.74
CA LEU A 18 25.43 -7.39 -16.91
C LEU A 18 24.09 -6.63 -16.76
N ASN A 19 23.94 -5.92 -15.64
CA ASN A 19 22.74 -5.14 -15.29
C ASN A 19 21.45 -5.97 -15.15
N ASN A 20 21.57 -7.31 -14.95
CA ASN A 20 20.47 -8.21 -14.71
C ASN A 20 20.53 -8.79 -13.29
N LEU A 21 19.35 -8.94 -12.68
CA LEU A 21 19.11 -9.84 -11.57
C LEU A 21 19.13 -11.28 -12.13
N VAL A 22 20.09 -12.07 -11.70
CA VAL A 22 20.20 -13.50 -12.06
C VAL A 22 19.71 -14.33 -10.89
N ILE A 23 18.59 -15.01 -11.08
CA ILE A 23 17.97 -15.89 -10.09
C ILE A 23 18.40 -17.32 -10.41
N ARG A 24 19.18 -17.93 -9.51
CA ARG A 24 19.63 -19.32 -9.62
C ARG A 24 18.80 -20.19 -8.71
N LYS A 25 17.96 -21.00 -9.32
CA LYS A 25 17.23 -22.14 -8.75
C LYS A 25 17.59 -23.39 -9.55
N GLU A 26 16.64 -24.28 -9.78
CA GLU A 26 16.78 -25.40 -10.75
C GLU A 26 17.02 -24.84 -12.15
N GLU A 27 16.32 -23.79 -12.51
CA GLU A 27 16.53 -23.02 -13.73
C GLU A 27 17.13 -21.64 -13.44
N ILE A 28 17.88 -21.10 -14.40
CA ILE A 28 18.45 -19.75 -14.30
C ILE A 28 17.54 -18.78 -15.02
N VAL A 29 16.96 -17.85 -14.24
CA VAL A 29 16.16 -16.73 -14.75
C VAL A 29 16.97 -15.45 -14.71
N LYS A 30 16.91 -14.64 -15.77
CA LYS A 30 17.53 -13.31 -15.84
C LYS A 30 16.46 -12.25 -16.05
N ILE A 31 16.49 -11.22 -15.25
CA ILE A 31 15.56 -10.08 -15.33
C ILE A 31 16.39 -8.81 -15.36
N HIS A 32 16.11 -7.93 -16.32
CA HIS A 32 16.80 -6.64 -16.41
C HIS A 32 16.41 -5.74 -15.24
N ILE A 33 17.39 -5.30 -14.44
CA ILE A 33 17.11 -4.59 -13.18
C ILE A 33 16.29 -3.31 -13.38
N PRO A 34 16.50 -2.47 -14.40
CA PRO A 34 15.66 -1.29 -14.66
C PRO A 34 14.16 -1.60 -14.91
N GLU A 35 13.81 -2.83 -15.25
CA GLU A 35 12.40 -3.24 -15.38
C GLU A 35 11.75 -3.54 -14.03
N ILE A 36 12.56 -3.81 -12.99
CA ILE A 36 12.04 -4.24 -11.68
C ILE A 36 11.59 -3.02 -10.89
N ALA A 37 10.32 -2.99 -10.52
CA ALA A 37 9.76 -2.02 -9.58
C ALA A 37 9.88 -2.51 -8.13
N VAL A 38 9.51 -3.79 -7.90
CA VAL A 38 9.49 -4.41 -6.57
C VAL A 38 10.11 -5.80 -6.64
N LEU A 39 10.99 -6.09 -5.70
CA LEU A 39 11.55 -7.42 -5.42
C LEU A 39 11.08 -7.89 -4.05
N ILE A 40 10.28 -8.95 -4.01
CA ILE A 40 9.78 -9.55 -2.78
C ILE A 40 10.57 -10.85 -2.52
N ILE A 41 11.24 -10.92 -1.39
CA ILE A 41 11.98 -12.09 -0.94
C ILE A 41 11.14 -12.82 0.10
N ASP A 42 10.34 -13.79 -0.37
CA ASP A 42 9.40 -14.57 0.42
C ASP A 42 9.97 -15.94 0.81
N SER A 43 11.24 -15.94 1.17
CA SER A 43 11.93 -17.13 1.68
C SER A 43 13.17 -16.75 2.48
N THR A 44 13.36 -17.39 3.61
CA THR A 44 14.56 -17.23 4.44
C THR A 44 15.80 -17.98 3.89
N MET A 45 15.61 -18.77 2.82
CA MET A 45 16.68 -19.54 2.15
C MET A 45 17.21 -18.84 0.89
N VAL A 46 17.23 -17.52 0.86
CA VAL A 46 17.76 -16.73 -0.25
C VAL A 46 19.09 -16.11 0.14
N SER A 47 20.07 -16.23 -0.76
CA SER A 47 21.37 -15.56 -0.62
C SER A 47 21.61 -14.57 -1.75
N PHE A 48 22.26 -13.44 -1.45
CA PHE A 48 22.59 -12.41 -2.42
C PHE A 48 23.88 -11.69 -2.04
N THR A 49 24.47 -10.97 -2.98
CA THR A 49 25.66 -10.16 -2.76
C THR A 49 25.31 -8.71 -2.48
N THR A 50 26.18 -8.00 -1.74
CA THR A 50 26.03 -6.56 -1.51
C THR A 50 26.08 -5.75 -2.82
N ALA A 51 26.83 -6.21 -3.82
CA ALA A 51 26.87 -5.58 -5.15
C ALA A 51 25.50 -5.61 -5.85
N LEU A 52 24.73 -6.70 -5.68
CA LEU A 52 23.35 -6.75 -6.20
C LEU A 52 22.46 -5.76 -5.44
N ILE A 53 22.55 -5.73 -4.12
CA ILE A 53 21.77 -4.81 -3.29
C ILE A 53 22.09 -3.35 -3.65
N GLU A 54 23.36 -2.99 -3.78
CA GLU A 54 23.78 -1.65 -4.20
C GLU A 54 23.14 -1.27 -5.53
N LYS A 55 23.18 -2.16 -6.53
CA LYS A 55 22.59 -1.89 -7.84
C LYS A 55 21.07 -1.76 -7.79
N LEU A 56 20.38 -2.62 -7.03
CA LEU A 56 18.92 -2.53 -6.84
C LEU A 56 18.51 -1.20 -6.17
N ILE A 57 19.27 -0.77 -5.17
CA ILE A 57 19.09 0.52 -4.50
C ILE A 57 19.28 1.68 -5.48
N ALA A 58 20.36 1.67 -6.26
CA ALA A 58 20.66 2.72 -7.25
C ALA A 58 19.53 2.85 -8.28
N GLU A 59 18.94 1.76 -8.71
CA GLU A 59 17.79 1.73 -9.64
C GLU A 59 16.43 1.96 -8.95
N LYS A 60 16.44 2.24 -7.63
CA LYS A 60 15.24 2.51 -6.82
C LYS A 60 14.23 1.35 -6.80
N VAL A 61 14.72 0.12 -6.91
CA VAL A 61 13.91 -1.07 -6.74
C VAL A 61 13.48 -1.19 -5.28
N LYS A 62 12.20 -1.37 -5.02
CA LYS A 62 11.69 -1.67 -3.68
C LYS A 62 12.02 -3.10 -3.33
N ILE A 63 12.73 -3.32 -2.21
CA ILE A 63 13.10 -4.66 -1.74
C ILE A 63 12.35 -4.93 -0.44
N ILE A 64 11.55 -5.99 -0.42
CA ILE A 64 10.71 -6.42 0.70
C ILE A 64 11.15 -7.81 1.14
N PHE A 65 11.28 -8.03 2.44
CA PHE A 65 11.58 -9.31 3.04
C PHE A 65 10.37 -9.85 3.79
N CYS A 66 10.08 -11.14 3.61
CA CYS A 66 9.06 -11.85 4.37
C CYS A 66 9.71 -12.82 5.37
N GLY A 67 9.03 -13.04 6.48
CA GLY A 67 9.40 -14.00 7.51
C GLY A 67 9.06 -15.44 7.14
N LYS A 68 9.24 -16.37 8.11
CA LYS A 68 8.86 -17.78 7.94
C LYS A 68 7.34 -17.97 7.84
N ASP A 69 6.58 -17.08 8.41
CA ASP A 69 5.12 -16.97 8.36
C ASP A 69 4.63 -16.28 7.08
N HIS A 70 5.58 -15.96 6.19
CA HIS A 70 5.30 -15.28 4.93
C HIS A 70 4.76 -13.84 5.05
N ASN A 71 4.66 -13.30 6.25
CA ASN A 71 4.35 -11.89 6.45
C ASN A 71 5.57 -11.02 6.17
N THR A 72 5.33 -9.80 5.72
CA THR A 72 6.43 -8.84 5.51
C THR A 72 7.02 -8.44 6.85
N ILE A 73 8.35 -8.59 7.00
CA ILE A 73 9.09 -8.29 8.24
C ILE A 73 10.02 -7.10 8.12
N GLY A 74 10.31 -6.67 6.89
CA GLY A 74 11.20 -5.54 6.68
C GLY A 74 11.42 -5.22 5.21
N GLU A 75 12.09 -4.11 5.00
CA GLU A 75 12.40 -3.60 3.67
C GLU A 75 13.74 -2.86 3.67
N ILE A 76 14.30 -2.64 2.48
CA ILE A 76 15.45 -1.74 2.33
C ILE A 76 14.93 -0.36 1.93
N VAL A 77 15.26 0.64 2.75
CA VAL A 77 14.98 2.05 2.49
C VAL A 77 16.30 2.75 2.18
N ASN A 78 16.34 3.48 1.09
CA ASN A 78 17.52 4.23 0.70
C ASN A 78 17.84 5.32 1.72
N TYR A 79 19.10 5.46 2.06
CA TYR A 79 19.56 6.51 2.95
C TYR A 79 19.42 7.91 2.32
N TYR A 80 19.63 8.00 0.99
CA TYR A 80 19.55 9.25 0.21
C TYR A 80 18.53 9.10 -0.92
N ASN A 81 17.25 9.24 -0.62
CA ASN A 81 16.19 9.11 -1.63
C ASN A 81 16.01 10.35 -2.50
N LYS A 82 16.20 11.54 -1.90
CA LYS A 82 16.03 12.84 -2.58
C LYS A 82 17.05 13.83 -2.03
N HIS A 83 17.72 14.57 -2.93
CA HIS A 83 18.77 15.51 -2.56
C HIS A 83 18.29 16.64 -1.62
N ASN A 84 17.01 16.98 -1.65
CA ASN A 84 16.39 18.00 -0.81
C ASN A 84 15.53 17.42 0.34
N SER A 85 15.76 16.17 0.77
CA SER A 85 15.02 15.54 1.88
C SER A 85 15.00 16.38 3.16
N PRO A 86 16.10 17.06 3.59
CA PRO A 86 16.03 17.93 4.77
C PRO A 86 15.01 19.07 4.65
N LEU A 87 14.81 19.60 3.43
CA LEU A 87 13.78 20.61 3.18
C LEU A 87 12.38 20.01 3.27
N MET A 88 12.17 18.82 2.68
CA MET A 88 10.88 18.14 2.73
C MET A 88 10.48 17.76 4.15
N ILE A 89 11.42 17.28 4.96
CA ILE A 89 11.18 16.97 6.38
C ILE A 89 10.77 18.24 7.15
N ARG A 90 11.44 19.37 6.92
CA ARG A 90 11.05 20.63 7.56
C ARG A 90 9.64 21.07 7.16
N LYS A 91 9.29 20.95 5.89
CA LYS A 91 7.93 21.20 5.41
C LYS A 91 6.92 20.27 6.08
N GLN A 92 7.21 18.97 6.20
CA GLN A 92 6.34 18.00 6.85
C GLN A 92 6.09 18.36 8.31
N ILE A 93 7.12 18.76 9.05
CA ILE A 93 7.00 19.17 10.44
C ILE A 93 6.15 20.47 10.56
N SER A 94 6.20 21.34 9.55
CA SER A 94 5.44 22.59 9.53
C SER A 94 4.00 22.48 9.02
N TRP A 95 3.53 21.28 8.63
CA TRP A 95 2.13 21.13 8.22
C TRP A 95 1.18 21.51 9.35
N GLU A 96 0.28 22.43 9.06
CA GLU A 96 -0.69 22.92 10.02
C GLU A 96 -1.68 21.82 10.45
N ASN A 97 -2.03 21.79 11.73
CA ASN A 97 -2.94 20.78 12.26
C ASN A 97 -4.31 20.81 11.57
N ASN A 98 -4.83 22.00 11.26
CA ASN A 98 -6.08 22.16 10.52
C ASN A 98 -6.00 21.52 9.10
N ALA A 99 -4.88 21.72 8.40
CA ALA A 99 -4.66 21.09 7.08
C ALA A 99 -4.62 19.55 7.20
N LYS A 100 -3.89 19.01 8.20
CA LYS A 100 -3.86 17.59 8.49
C LYS A 100 -5.26 17.02 8.73
N GLN A 101 -6.04 17.66 9.60
CA GLN A 101 -7.39 17.20 9.94
C GLN A 101 -8.35 17.20 8.74
N LYS A 102 -8.29 18.21 7.88
CA LYS A 102 -9.11 18.29 6.66
C LYS A 102 -8.70 17.23 5.63
N VAL A 103 -7.39 17.05 5.40
CA VAL A 103 -6.87 16.00 4.51
C VAL A 103 -7.26 14.63 5.04
N CYS A 104 -7.13 14.37 6.34
CA CYS A 104 -7.58 13.15 6.98
C CYS A 104 -9.07 12.90 6.76
N GLN A 105 -9.91 13.92 6.94
CA GLN A 105 -11.35 13.81 6.70
C GLN A 105 -11.66 13.35 5.28
N GLU A 106 -11.00 13.90 4.25
CA GLU A 106 -11.23 13.51 2.87
C GLU A 106 -10.71 12.08 2.58
N ILE A 107 -9.57 11.69 3.13
CA ILE A 107 -9.05 10.32 3.04
C ILE A 107 -10.04 9.32 3.67
N THR A 108 -10.56 9.63 4.85
CA THR A 108 -11.56 8.81 5.56
C THR A 108 -12.86 8.70 4.75
N LYS A 109 -13.35 9.81 4.21
CA LYS A 109 -14.54 9.82 3.34
C LYS A 109 -14.34 8.94 2.11
N GLU A 110 -13.17 9.03 1.46
CA GLU A 110 -12.90 8.22 0.27
C GLU A 110 -12.75 6.73 0.62
N LYS A 111 -12.11 6.38 1.73
CA LYS A 111 -12.09 5.01 2.23
C LYS A 111 -13.50 4.44 2.38
N ILE A 112 -14.38 5.13 3.12
CA ILE A 112 -15.77 4.70 3.33
C ILE A 112 -16.52 4.65 1.99
N ASN A 113 -16.28 5.59 1.08
CA ASN A 113 -16.84 5.59 -0.27
C ASN A 113 -16.47 4.32 -1.05
N ARG A 114 -15.20 3.91 -1.01
CA ARG A 114 -14.71 2.68 -1.67
C ARG A 114 -15.30 1.43 -1.03
N GLN A 115 -15.40 1.40 0.28
CA GLN A 115 -16.08 0.33 1.00
C GLN A 115 -17.56 0.22 0.59
N ALA A 116 -18.28 1.35 0.51
CA ALA A 116 -19.66 1.38 0.07
C ALA A 116 -19.82 0.89 -1.38
N LYS A 117 -18.94 1.32 -2.29
CA LYS A 117 -18.94 0.86 -3.68
C LYS A 117 -18.73 -0.65 -3.79
N LEU A 118 -17.83 -1.23 -2.98
CA LEU A 118 -17.64 -2.68 -2.97
C LEU A 118 -18.88 -3.40 -2.46
N LEU A 119 -19.52 -2.92 -1.40
CA LEU A 119 -20.78 -3.50 -0.91
C LEU A 119 -21.91 -3.38 -1.97
N GLU A 120 -22.00 -2.26 -2.68
CA GLU A 120 -22.95 -2.08 -3.77
C GLU A 120 -22.67 -3.07 -4.92
N PHE A 121 -21.41 -3.24 -5.31
CA PHE A 121 -20.99 -4.16 -6.36
C PHE A 121 -21.38 -5.61 -6.07
N ILE A 122 -21.27 -6.05 -4.81
CA ILE A 122 -21.71 -7.39 -4.38
C ILE A 122 -23.19 -7.47 -4.01
N GLY A 123 -23.97 -6.40 -4.23
CA GLY A 123 -25.42 -6.36 -3.98
C GLY A 123 -25.82 -6.33 -2.49
N ASN A 124 -24.94 -5.85 -1.59
CA ASN A 124 -25.23 -5.79 -0.16
C ASN A 124 -25.92 -4.48 0.23
N GLU A 125 -27.07 -4.57 0.91
CA GLU A 125 -27.91 -3.44 1.30
C GLU A 125 -27.21 -2.42 2.23
N ASN A 126 -26.19 -2.84 2.98
CA ASN A 126 -25.44 -1.97 3.87
C ASN A 126 -24.58 -0.91 3.11
N ALA A 127 -24.50 -0.97 1.79
CA ALA A 127 -23.84 0.06 0.98
C ALA A 127 -24.43 1.46 1.28
N ASN A 128 -25.76 1.57 1.38
CA ASN A 128 -26.43 2.84 1.71
C ASN A 128 -26.07 3.37 3.10
N LEU A 129 -25.96 2.48 4.10
CA LEU A 129 -25.55 2.86 5.44
C LEU A 129 -24.10 3.40 5.47
N LEU A 130 -23.20 2.82 4.66
CA LEU A 130 -21.84 3.35 4.54
C LEU A 130 -21.82 4.73 3.87
N GLN A 131 -22.66 4.97 2.86
CA GLN A 131 -22.80 6.31 2.26
C GLN A 131 -23.32 7.34 3.28
N GLU A 132 -24.25 6.92 4.14
CA GLU A 132 -24.69 7.78 5.26
C GLU A 132 -23.53 8.09 6.21
N TYR A 133 -22.77 7.09 6.66
CA TYR A 133 -21.60 7.32 7.53
C TYR A 133 -20.57 8.23 6.86
N LYS A 134 -20.29 8.06 5.57
CA LYS A 134 -19.42 8.95 4.80
C LYS A 134 -19.87 10.42 4.89
N SER A 135 -21.19 10.69 4.74
CA SER A 135 -21.72 12.06 4.84
C SER A 135 -21.59 12.69 6.22
N GLN A 136 -21.47 11.85 7.26
CA GLN A 136 -21.39 12.25 8.66
C GLN A 136 -19.94 12.39 9.17
N VAL A 137 -18.91 12.07 8.35
CA VAL A 137 -17.51 12.24 8.75
C VAL A 137 -17.20 13.71 8.99
N GLN A 138 -16.86 14.04 10.22
CA GLN A 138 -16.46 15.38 10.63
C GLN A 138 -14.93 15.53 10.62
N VAL A 139 -14.45 16.74 10.68
CA VAL A 139 -13.02 17.05 10.83
C VAL A 139 -12.49 16.35 12.09
N GLY A 140 -11.42 15.53 11.93
CA GLY A 140 -10.85 14.72 13.01
C GLY A 140 -11.67 13.48 13.38
N ASP A 141 -12.70 13.14 12.61
CA ASP A 141 -13.62 11.98 12.81
C ASP A 141 -14.06 11.78 14.29
N VAL A 142 -14.40 12.87 14.96
CA VAL A 142 -14.75 12.87 16.40
C VAL A 142 -15.91 11.92 16.76
N THR A 143 -16.71 11.53 15.78
CA THR A 143 -17.82 10.58 15.94
C THR A 143 -17.44 9.14 15.57
N ASN A 144 -16.16 8.88 15.25
CA ASN A 144 -15.61 7.56 14.87
C ASN A 144 -16.42 6.87 13.76
N ARG A 145 -16.78 7.63 12.72
CA ARG A 145 -17.52 7.09 11.57
C ARG A 145 -16.72 6.07 10.80
N GLU A 146 -15.40 6.24 10.74
CA GLU A 146 -14.49 5.27 10.17
C GLU A 146 -14.61 3.90 10.85
N GLY A 147 -14.54 3.86 12.18
CA GLY A 147 -14.66 2.61 12.95
C GLY A 147 -16.03 1.94 12.81
N HIS A 148 -17.11 2.74 12.79
CA HIS A 148 -18.47 2.22 12.56
C HIS A 148 -18.62 1.64 11.16
N ALA A 149 -18.15 2.35 10.13
CA ALA A 149 -18.17 1.88 8.75
C ALA A 149 -17.35 0.61 8.58
N ALA A 150 -16.13 0.54 9.14
CA ALA A 150 -15.28 -0.64 9.07
C ALA A 150 -15.95 -1.87 9.68
N LYS A 151 -16.64 -1.73 10.84
CA LYS A 151 -17.35 -2.83 11.47
C LYS A 151 -18.49 -3.37 10.59
N VAL A 152 -19.33 -2.49 10.06
CA VAL A 152 -20.43 -2.87 9.16
C VAL A 152 -19.88 -3.52 7.91
N TYR A 153 -18.85 -2.92 7.30
CA TYR A 153 -18.22 -3.37 6.08
C TYR A 153 -17.64 -4.79 6.19
N PHE A 154 -16.76 -5.05 7.18
CA PHE A 154 -16.16 -6.37 7.36
C PHE A 154 -17.19 -7.44 7.73
N ASN A 155 -18.20 -7.09 8.52
CA ASN A 155 -19.30 -8.01 8.83
C ASN A 155 -20.13 -8.33 7.57
N SER A 156 -20.29 -7.39 6.66
CA SER A 156 -21.00 -7.58 5.39
C SER A 156 -20.21 -8.46 4.41
N LEU A 157 -18.88 -8.35 4.38
CA LEU A 157 -18.03 -9.13 3.49
C LEU A 157 -17.79 -10.56 4.01
N PHE A 158 -17.42 -10.70 5.28
CA PHE A 158 -16.88 -11.94 5.82
C PHE A 158 -17.74 -12.55 6.93
N GLY A 159 -18.94 -11.98 7.17
CA GLY A 159 -19.89 -12.46 8.16
C GLY A 159 -19.74 -11.86 9.55
N LYS A 160 -20.83 -11.95 10.35
CA LYS A 160 -20.93 -11.27 11.66
C LYS A 160 -19.89 -11.70 12.69
N ASN A 161 -19.33 -12.89 12.55
CA ASN A 161 -18.33 -13.46 13.46
C ASN A 161 -16.89 -13.16 13.01
N PHE A 162 -16.70 -12.45 11.91
CA PHE A 162 -15.38 -12.11 11.43
C PHE A 162 -14.71 -11.06 12.31
N SER A 163 -13.46 -11.31 12.67
CA SER A 163 -12.59 -10.35 13.35
C SER A 163 -11.22 -10.30 12.69
N ARG A 164 -10.68 -9.10 12.55
CA ARG A 164 -9.32 -8.87 12.01
C ARG A 164 -8.21 -9.46 12.90
N SER A 165 -8.51 -9.83 14.13
CA SER A 165 -7.58 -10.47 15.07
C SER A 165 -7.54 -12.00 14.98
N GLN A 166 -8.42 -12.63 14.20
CA GLN A 166 -8.43 -14.07 14.03
C GLN A 166 -7.27 -14.54 13.17
N ASP A 167 -6.66 -15.66 13.55
CA ASP A 167 -5.67 -16.36 12.74
C ASP A 167 -6.36 -17.30 11.76
N ASN A 168 -6.59 -16.82 10.54
CA ASN A 168 -7.22 -17.57 9.46
C ASN A 168 -6.68 -17.15 8.09
N PRO A 169 -6.87 -17.95 7.03
CA PRO A 169 -6.36 -17.65 5.69
C PRO A 169 -6.84 -16.30 5.12
N THR A 170 -8.08 -15.90 5.38
CA THR A 170 -8.65 -14.63 4.96
C THR A 170 -7.85 -13.46 5.53
N ASN A 171 -7.59 -13.47 6.84
CA ASN A 171 -6.79 -12.43 7.49
C ASN A 171 -5.32 -12.47 7.05
N ALA A 172 -4.75 -13.65 6.83
CA ALA A 172 -3.39 -13.78 6.32
C ALA A 172 -3.27 -13.14 4.93
N MET A 173 -4.23 -13.40 4.03
CA MET A 173 -4.27 -12.82 2.68
C MET A 173 -4.51 -11.31 2.71
N LEU A 174 -5.43 -10.81 3.56
CA LEU A 174 -5.65 -9.37 3.79
C LEU A 174 -4.39 -8.68 4.32
N ASN A 175 -3.72 -9.27 5.33
CA ASN A 175 -2.51 -8.71 5.93
C ASN A 175 -1.38 -8.61 4.91
N PHE A 176 -1.17 -9.66 4.10
CA PHE A 176 -0.20 -9.63 3.03
C PHE A 176 -0.50 -8.54 2.01
N GLY A 177 -1.75 -8.43 1.54
CA GLY A 177 -2.16 -7.41 0.59
C GLY A 177 -1.96 -5.98 1.13
N TYR A 178 -2.34 -5.75 2.37
CA TYR A 178 -2.12 -4.44 3.01
C TYR A 178 -0.64 -4.13 3.20
N SER A 179 0.21 -5.12 3.47
CA SER A 179 1.65 -4.88 3.58
C SER A 179 2.29 -4.56 2.24
N ILE A 180 1.78 -5.11 1.14
CA ILE A 180 2.19 -4.73 -0.22
C ILE A 180 1.80 -3.27 -0.51
N LEU A 181 0.55 -2.87 -0.24
CA LEU A 181 0.13 -1.47 -0.37
C LEU A 181 1.00 -0.55 0.49
N LEU A 182 1.19 -0.89 1.76
CA LEU A 182 2.04 -0.13 2.68
C LEU A 182 3.44 0.09 2.11
N SER A 183 4.03 -0.93 1.51
CA SER A 183 5.35 -0.86 0.90
C SER A 183 5.38 0.05 -0.33
N ILE A 184 4.33 0.05 -1.16
CA ILE A 184 4.21 0.96 -2.30
C ILE A 184 4.16 2.41 -1.82
N PHE A 185 3.31 2.71 -0.84
CA PHE A 185 3.20 4.05 -0.27
C PHE A 185 4.49 4.49 0.42
N THR A 186 5.13 3.61 1.20
CA THR A 186 6.43 3.88 1.84
C THR A 186 7.48 4.28 0.80
N ARG A 187 7.54 3.57 -0.33
CA ARG A 187 8.43 3.91 -1.44
C ARG A 187 8.17 5.33 -1.96
N GLU A 188 6.93 5.69 -2.24
CA GLU A 188 6.59 6.99 -2.81
C GLU A 188 6.80 8.13 -1.82
N ILE A 189 6.48 7.93 -0.54
CA ILE A 189 6.72 8.91 0.53
C ILE A 189 8.22 9.17 0.70
N THR A 190 9.02 8.10 0.84
CA THR A 190 10.46 8.22 1.03
C THR A 190 11.16 8.78 -0.21
N SER A 191 10.75 8.38 -1.42
CA SER A 191 11.28 8.93 -2.67
C SER A 191 10.92 10.42 -2.86
N SER A 192 9.84 10.87 -2.24
CA SER A 192 9.44 12.28 -2.19
C SER A 192 10.21 13.07 -1.12
N GLY A 193 11.00 12.41 -0.27
CA GLY A 193 11.85 13.02 0.75
C GLY A 193 11.16 13.24 2.10
N TYR A 194 9.97 12.66 2.30
CA TYR A 194 9.22 12.73 3.55
C TYR A 194 9.51 11.53 4.45
N LEU A 195 9.22 11.67 5.75
CA LEU A 195 9.34 10.63 6.78
C LEU A 195 8.02 9.86 6.90
N THR A 196 8.08 8.55 6.88
CA THR A 196 6.91 7.69 7.07
C THR A 196 6.39 7.67 8.50
N GLN A 197 7.25 7.97 9.47
CA GLN A 197 6.95 8.00 10.90
C GLN A 197 5.98 9.13 11.29
N LEU A 198 6.04 10.26 10.58
CA LEU A 198 5.22 11.43 10.86
C LEU A 198 3.92 11.37 10.06
N GLY A 199 2.88 10.81 10.67
CA GLY A 199 1.55 10.68 10.07
C GLY A 199 0.76 11.99 10.03
N ILE A 200 -0.41 11.91 9.41
CA ILE A 200 -1.43 12.96 9.37
C ILE A 200 -2.45 12.73 10.49
N PHE A 201 -2.83 11.47 10.67
CA PHE A 201 -3.82 11.01 11.64
C PHE A 201 -3.24 9.96 12.61
N HIS A 202 -2.55 8.93 12.08
CA HIS A 202 -1.88 7.95 12.93
C HIS A 202 -0.66 8.57 13.61
N GLU A 203 -0.67 8.59 14.93
CA GLU A 203 0.43 9.09 15.78
C GLU A 203 0.94 7.99 16.73
N ASN A 204 0.89 6.74 16.30
CA ASN A 204 1.38 5.64 17.11
C ASN A 204 2.91 5.68 17.16
N GLN A 205 3.46 5.87 18.37
CA GLN A 205 4.91 5.96 18.62
C GLN A 205 5.69 4.70 18.25
N PHE A 206 5.04 3.55 18.09
CA PHE A 206 5.65 2.28 17.71
C PHE A 206 5.48 1.95 16.22
N ASN A 207 4.74 2.76 15.48
CA ASN A 207 4.52 2.55 14.05
C ASN A 207 5.49 3.40 13.22
N TYR A 208 6.42 2.75 12.55
CA TYR A 208 7.36 3.40 11.62
C TYR A 208 6.71 3.88 10.32
N TYR A 209 5.45 3.55 10.07
CA TYR A 209 4.73 3.74 8.81
C TYR A 209 3.43 4.53 8.97
N ASN A 210 3.36 5.43 9.97
CA ASN A 210 2.14 6.20 10.24
C ASN A 210 1.60 6.88 8.98
N LEU A 211 2.44 7.65 8.25
CA LEU A 211 2.03 8.35 7.03
C LEU A 211 1.65 7.39 5.89
N SER A 212 2.36 6.27 5.75
CA SER A 212 2.03 5.26 4.75
C SER A 212 0.68 4.60 5.05
N SER A 213 0.42 4.35 6.34
CA SER A 213 -0.87 3.81 6.82
C SER A 213 -2.01 4.77 6.53
N ASP A 214 -1.80 6.08 6.78
CA ASP A 214 -2.80 7.11 6.48
C ASP A 214 -3.16 7.17 4.98
N LEU A 215 -2.13 7.22 4.13
CA LEU A 215 -2.34 7.46 2.71
C LEU A 215 -2.89 6.24 1.96
N MET A 216 -2.65 5.02 2.43
CA MET A 216 -3.11 3.82 1.74
C MET A 216 -4.59 3.48 2.00
N GLU A 217 -5.24 4.13 2.97
CA GLU A 217 -6.60 3.78 3.41
C GLU A 217 -7.62 3.69 2.26
N PRO A 218 -7.67 4.60 1.27
CA PRO A 218 -8.61 4.52 0.16
C PRO A 218 -8.41 3.32 -0.77
N LEU A 219 -7.23 2.69 -0.74
CA LEU A 219 -6.91 1.55 -1.60
C LEU A 219 -7.07 0.19 -0.89
N ARG A 220 -7.29 0.16 0.42
CA ARG A 220 -7.54 -1.11 1.13
C ARG A 220 -8.68 -1.93 0.52
N PRO A 221 -9.82 -1.33 0.10
CA PRO A 221 -10.91 -2.08 -0.51
C PRO A 221 -10.56 -2.78 -1.82
N MET A 222 -9.48 -2.40 -2.53
CA MET A 222 -8.96 -3.18 -3.68
C MET A 222 -8.49 -4.57 -3.23
N ILE A 223 -7.78 -4.63 -2.11
CA ILE A 223 -7.34 -5.91 -1.52
C ILE A 223 -8.54 -6.70 -1.01
N ASP A 224 -9.47 -6.01 -0.34
CA ASP A 224 -10.65 -6.65 0.23
C ASP A 224 -11.51 -7.31 -0.86
N ASN A 225 -11.65 -6.66 -2.02
CA ASN A 225 -12.32 -7.19 -3.20
C ASN A 225 -11.66 -8.50 -3.69
N ILE A 226 -10.33 -8.50 -3.84
CA ILE A 226 -9.60 -9.71 -4.27
C ILE A 226 -9.83 -10.85 -3.27
N VAL A 227 -9.69 -10.56 -1.97
CA VAL A 227 -9.81 -11.58 -0.92
C VAL A 227 -11.25 -12.11 -0.82
N TYR A 228 -12.25 -11.23 -0.98
CA TYR A 228 -13.66 -11.60 -0.96
C TYR A 228 -14.00 -12.61 -2.08
N PHE A 229 -13.59 -12.35 -3.31
CA PHE A 229 -13.88 -13.23 -4.46
C PHE A 229 -12.94 -14.45 -4.54
N TYR A 230 -11.76 -14.39 -3.90
CA TYR A 230 -10.86 -15.52 -3.85
C TYR A 230 -11.30 -16.59 -2.85
N GLU A 231 -11.92 -16.20 -1.73
CA GLU A 231 -12.39 -17.09 -0.64
C GLU A 231 -11.29 -18.06 -0.18
N PRO A 232 -10.18 -17.57 0.39
CA PRO A 232 -9.01 -18.42 0.63
C PRO A 232 -9.24 -19.45 1.73
N GLU A 233 -9.01 -20.72 1.42
CA GLU A 233 -8.98 -21.83 2.39
C GLU A 233 -7.61 -22.00 3.04
N LYS A 234 -6.56 -21.52 2.40
CA LYS A 234 -5.16 -21.53 2.84
C LYS A 234 -4.46 -20.23 2.41
N PHE A 235 -3.24 -20.03 2.89
CA PHE A 235 -2.43 -18.89 2.47
C PHE A 235 -1.03 -19.35 2.07
N GLU A 236 -0.85 -19.60 0.79
CA GLU A 236 0.39 -20.10 0.21
C GLU A 236 0.82 -19.23 -1.01
N LYS A 237 1.52 -19.82 -1.95
CA LYS A 237 2.09 -19.11 -3.11
C LYS A 237 1.00 -18.55 -4.05
N GLU A 238 -0.08 -19.30 -4.26
CA GLU A 238 -1.12 -18.93 -5.22
C GLU A 238 -1.91 -17.71 -4.75
N GLU A 239 -2.26 -17.67 -3.46
CA GLU A 239 -2.94 -16.56 -2.83
C GLU A 239 -2.09 -15.27 -2.90
N LYS A 240 -0.77 -15.39 -2.70
CA LYS A 240 0.16 -14.26 -2.87
C LYS A 240 0.23 -13.77 -4.29
N ILE A 241 0.30 -14.69 -5.28
CA ILE A 241 0.29 -14.31 -6.70
C ILE A 241 -1.00 -13.58 -7.05
N ALA A 242 -2.15 -14.02 -6.51
CA ALA A 242 -3.43 -13.34 -6.73
C ALA A 242 -3.39 -11.89 -6.22
N ILE A 243 -2.87 -11.66 -5.01
CA ILE A 243 -2.70 -10.29 -4.48
C ILE A 243 -1.72 -9.47 -5.33
N LEU A 244 -0.62 -10.06 -5.77
CA LEU A 244 0.41 -9.31 -6.50
C LEU A 244 -0.05 -8.82 -7.88
N LYS A 245 -1.11 -9.39 -8.45
CA LYS A 245 -1.73 -8.90 -9.70
C LYS A 245 -2.22 -7.46 -9.58
N ILE A 246 -2.53 -6.98 -8.37
CA ILE A 246 -2.90 -5.57 -8.13
C ILE A 246 -1.84 -4.58 -8.67
N MET A 247 -0.57 -5.00 -8.71
CA MET A 247 0.52 -4.17 -9.19
C MET A 247 0.44 -3.88 -10.70
N ASP A 248 -0.23 -4.76 -11.44
CA ASP A 248 -0.41 -4.68 -12.90
C ASP A 248 -1.75 -4.01 -13.25
N GLU A 249 -2.58 -3.70 -12.24
CA GLU A 249 -3.89 -3.06 -12.46
C GLU A 249 -3.73 -1.65 -13.03
N GLU A 250 -4.61 -1.35 -13.99
CA GLU A 250 -4.74 -0.03 -14.58
C GLU A 250 -5.85 0.74 -13.88
N VAL A 251 -5.50 1.90 -13.39
CA VAL A 251 -6.36 2.76 -12.57
C VAL A 251 -6.35 4.19 -13.12
N PHE A 252 -7.27 5.03 -12.66
CA PHE A 252 -7.38 6.40 -13.11
C PHE A 252 -7.02 7.39 -11.99
N VAL A 253 -6.36 8.49 -12.37
CA VAL A 253 -6.24 9.70 -11.55
C VAL A 253 -6.82 10.86 -12.37
N GLY A 254 -8.00 11.31 -11.98
CA GLY A 254 -8.79 12.19 -12.81
C GLY A 254 -9.21 11.50 -14.11
N LYS A 255 -8.77 12.02 -15.27
CA LYS A 255 -9.08 11.45 -16.60
C LYS A 255 -7.91 10.64 -17.19
N THR A 256 -6.81 10.53 -16.48
CA THR A 256 -5.59 9.91 -17.00
C THR A 256 -5.43 8.50 -16.43
N ARG A 257 -5.14 7.55 -17.30
CA ARG A 257 -4.91 6.14 -16.99
C ARG A 257 -3.45 5.93 -16.57
N TYR A 258 -3.24 5.17 -15.52
CA TYR A 258 -1.93 4.86 -14.94
C TYR A 258 -1.86 3.40 -14.53
N THR A 259 -0.66 2.84 -14.43
CA THR A 259 -0.44 1.66 -13.58
C THR A 259 -0.59 2.08 -12.11
N LEU A 260 -0.96 1.15 -11.23
CA LEU A 260 -1.17 1.43 -9.81
C LEU A 260 0.03 2.18 -9.18
N LEU A 261 1.27 1.76 -9.47
CA LEU A 261 2.47 2.40 -8.94
C LEU A 261 2.58 3.89 -9.33
N ASN A 262 2.27 4.20 -10.59
CA ASN A 262 2.33 5.59 -11.06
C ASN A 262 1.16 6.41 -10.52
N ALA A 263 -0.01 5.81 -10.37
CA ALA A 263 -1.17 6.44 -9.76
C ALA A 263 -0.91 6.81 -8.29
N VAL A 264 -0.29 5.91 -7.52
CA VAL A 264 0.10 6.18 -6.12
C VAL A 264 1.08 7.35 -6.04
N ASN A 265 2.03 7.46 -6.98
CA ASN A 265 2.94 8.62 -7.06
C ASN A 265 2.17 9.93 -7.25
N GLU A 266 1.22 9.98 -8.20
CA GLU A 266 0.42 11.19 -8.48
C GLU A 266 -0.52 11.53 -7.31
N TYR A 267 -1.13 10.52 -6.69
CA TYR A 267 -1.95 10.69 -5.49
C TYR A 267 -1.13 11.26 -4.32
N CYS A 268 0.01 10.65 -3.98
CA CYS A 268 0.88 11.13 -2.91
C CYS A 268 1.32 12.58 -3.14
N LYS A 269 1.73 12.94 -4.35
CA LYS A 269 2.09 14.33 -4.70
C LYS A 269 0.92 15.30 -4.45
N SER A 270 -0.29 14.90 -4.81
CA SER A 270 -1.47 15.74 -4.62
C SER A 270 -1.81 15.92 -3.14
N VAL A 271 -1.67 14.87 -2.32
CA VAL A 271 -1.85 14.95 -0.86
C VAL A 271 -0.79 15.86 -0.22
N PHE A 272 0.48 15.73 -0.60
CA PHE A 272 1.53 16.61 -0.08
C PHE A 272 1.28 18.08 -0.45
N LEU A 273 0.82 18.33 -1.67
CA LEU A 273 0.45 19.67 -2.09
C LEU A 273 -0.74 20.23 -1.30
N ALA A 274 -1.76 19.40 -1.05
CA ALA A 274 -2.94 19.76 -0.24
C ALA A 274 -2.52 20.14 1.19
N LEU A 275 -1.61 19.36 1.80
CA LEU A 275 -1.06 19.64 3.14
C LEU A 275 -0.22 20.94 3.17
N GLU A 276 0.62 21.17 2.14
CA GLU A 276 1.45 22.38 2.04
C GLU A 276 0.62 23.66 1.82
N LYS A 277 -0.53 23.54 1.12
CA LYS A 277 -1.42 24.70 0.81
C LYS A 277 -2.56 24.87 1.80
N GLY A 278 -2.88 23.86 2.60
CA GLY A 278 -4.08 23.84 3.44
C GLY A 278 -5.38 23.68 2.63
N GLU A 279 -5.32 23.11 1.43
CA GLU A 279 -6.40 23.00 0.45
C GLU A 279 -6.69 21.53 0.13
N GLU A 280 -7.60 20.91 0.86
CA GLU A 280 -7.98 19.49 0.74
C GLU A 280 -8.55 19.11 -0.64
N GLN A 281 -9.16 20.05 -1.37
CA GLN A 281 -9.69 19.84 -2.71
C GLN A 281 -8.62 19.58 -3.78
N LEU A 282 -7.34 19.78 -3.46
CA LEU A 282 -6.22 19.46 -4.36
C LEU A 282 -5.92 17.96 -4.41
N ILE A 283 -6.50 17.15 -3.52
CA ILE A 283 -6.30 15.70 -3.50
C ILE A 283 -6.91 15.09 -4.76
N LYS A 284 -6.11 14.29 -5.44
CA LYS A 284 -6.52 13.52 -6.62
C LYS A 284 -6.58 12.05 -6.25
N PHE A 285 -7.73 11.58 -5.83
CA PHE A 285 -7.91 10.17 -5.49
C PHE A 285 -7.74 9.26 -6.71
N ILE A 286 -7.28 8.05 -6.43
CA ILE A 286 -7.15 6.99 -7.44
C ILE A 286 -8.53 6.36 -7.63
N ASP A 287 -9.02 6.34 -8.86
CA ASP A 287 -10.25 5.66 -9.22
C ASP A 287 -9.92 4.31 -9.89
N TYR A 288 -10.58 3.25 -9.44
CA TYR A 288 -10.37 1.88 -9.90
C TYR A 288 -11.69 1.15 -10.03
N GLU A 289 -11.78 0.23 -10.96
CA GLU A 289 -12.92 -0.67 -11.14
C GLU A 289 -12.85 -1.81 -10.12
N LEU A 290 -14.01 -2.30 -9.67
CA LEU A 290 -14.17 -3.39 -8.69
C LEU A 290 -14.45 -4.71 -9.39
#